data_7b89b2f361f5de14f8ac44eceacfcb48
#
_entry.id   7b89b2f361f5de14f8ac44eceacfcb48
#
_cell.length_a   1.000
_cell.length_b   1.000
_cell.length_c   1.000
_cell.angle_alpha   90.00
_cell.angle_beta   90.00
_cell.angle_gamma   90.00
#
_symmetry.space_group_name_H-M   'P 1'
#
loop_
_entity.id
_entity.type
_entity.pdbx_description
1 polymer ?
#
loop_
_entity_poly.entity_id
_entity_poly.type
_entity_poly.pdbx_seq_one_letter_code
_entity_poly.pdbx_strand_id
1 'polypeptide(L)'
;MDRDALLQRYREGPDELEAAVRGLSDAELDYLPRDGGWSPREVVHHTADSELTSAIRLRKLLAEENADIQGYDEMEFSRRLHYRERPIGASLGAVRSSRETSASIVDHLSEADWGRTGTHSESGPYSVEMWLEIYAAHCHDHAEQITRAVQEARQ
;
A
#
# COMPACT_ATOMS: atom_id res chain seq x y z
N MET A 1 -4.96 -8.78 16.11
CA MET A 1 -5.18 -9.89 15.14
C MET A 1 -3.95 -10.77 15.24
N ASP A 2 -4.08 -12.09 15.11
CA ASP A 2 -2.88 -12.93 15.11
C ASP A 2 -2.08 -12.76 13.80
N ARG A 3 -0.83 -13.20 13.79
CA ARG A 3 0.09 -13.00 12.67
C ARG A 3 -0.40 -13.71 11.40
N ASP A 4 -0.95 -14.91 11.51
CA ASP A 4 -1.44 -15.67 10.36
C ASP A 4 -2.60 -14.96 9.67
N ALA A 5 -3.52 -14.41 10.45
CA ALA A 5 -4.63 -13.62 9.91
C ALA A 5 -4.15 -12.32 9.23
N LEU A 6 -3.12 -11.65 9.79
CA LEU A 6 -2.50 -10.49 9.15
C LEU A 6 -1.80 -10.86 7.83
N LEU A 7 -1.09 -11.99 7.80
CA LEU A 7 -0.43 -12.49 6.60
C LEU A 7 -1.43 -12.85 5.50
N GLN A 8 -2.53 -13.49 5.87
CA GLN A 8 -3.61 -13.79 4.93
C GLN A 8 -4.18 -12.48 4.35
N ARG A 9 -4.53 -11.53 5.21
CA ARG A 9 -5.03 -10.22 4.79
C ARG A 9 -4.04 -9.45 3.90
N TYR A 10 -2.75 -9.51 4.21
CA TYR A 10 -1.69 -8.94 3.39
C TYR A 10 -1.69 -9.52 1.97
N ARG A 11 -1.83 -10.86 1.83
CA ARG A 11 -1.85 -11.54 0.54
C ARG A 11 -3.10 -11.27 -0.30
N GLU A 12 -4.25 -11.09 0.35
CA GLU A 12 -5.53 -10.80 -0.30
C GLU A 12 -5.63 -9.37 -0.83
N GLY A 13 -4.84 -8.44 -0.30
CA GLY A 13 -4.93 -7.02 -0.61
C GLY A 13 -4.88 -6.65 -2.09
N PRO A 14 -4.01 -7.24 -2.95
CA PRO A 14 -4.00 -6.95 -4.38
C PRO A 14 -5.33 -7.30 -5.07
N ASP A 15 -5.96 -8.41 -4.69
CA ASP A 15 -7.24 -8.82 -5.26
C ASP A 15 -8.36 -7.85 -4.86
N GLU A 16 -8.35 -7.37 -3.63
CA GLU A 16 -9.30 -6.37 -3.13
C GLU A 16 -9.15 -5.04 -3.88
N LEU A 17 -7.93 -4.56 -4.05
CA LEU A 17 -7.67 -3.32 -4.78
C LEU A 17 -8.08 -3.44 -6.26
N GLU A 18 -7.73 -4.54 -6.91
CA GLU A 18 -8.13 -4.81 -8.31
C GLU A 18 -9.65 -4.93 -8.46
N ALA A 19 -10.33 -5.58 -7.50
CA ALA A 19 -11.77 -5.70 -7.49
C ALA A 19 -12.46 -4.33 -7.39
N ALA A 20 -11.92 -3.42 -6.56
CA ALA A 20 -12.48 -2.09 -6.36
C ALA A 20 -12.46 -1.20 -7.62
N VAL A 21 -11.53 -1.45 -8.56
CA VAL A 21 -11.42 -0.67 -9.81
C VAL A 21 -11.90 -1.41 -11.04
N ARG A 22 -12.34 -2.66 -10.89
CA ARG A 22 -12.75 -3.49 -12.03
C ARG A 22 -13.94 -2.92 -12.75
N GLY A 23 -13.76 -2.66 -14.04
CA GLY A 23 -14.83 -2.19 -14.92
C GLY A 23 -15.24 -0.72 -14.71
N LEU A 24 -14.46 0.05 -13.95
CA LEU A 24 -14.70 1.48 -13.83
C LEU A 24 -14.39 2.20 -15.14
N SER A 25 -15.23 3.16 -15.47
CA SER A 25 -14.98 4.13 -16.54
C SER A 25 -13.90 5.14 -16.13
N ASP A 26 -13.31 5.83 -17.10
CA ASP A 26 -12.38 6.93 -16.82
C ASP A 26 -13.04 8.03 -15.98
N ALA A 27 -14.31 8.33 -16.23
CA ALA A 27 -15.06 9.31 -15.43
C ALA A 27 -15.18 8.90 -13.94
N GLU A 28 -15.37 7.61 -13.66
CA GLU A 28 -15.39 7.09 -12.28
C GLU A 28 -13.98 7.05 -11.67
N LEU A 29 -12.96 6.68 -12.46
CA LEU A 29 -11.58 6.71 -12.01
C LEU A 29 -11.10 8.12 -11.65
N ASP A 30 -11.58 9.13 -12.37
CA ASP A 30 -11.16 10.53 -12.21
C ASP A 30 -12.08 11.34 -11.29
N TYR A 31 -13.11 10.72 -10.73
CA TYR A 31 -14.03 11.39 -9.82
C TYR A 31 -13.32 11.89 -8.57
N LEU A 32 -13.49 13.18 -8.27
CA LEU A 32 -12.97 13.80 -7.06
C LEU A 32 -14.04 13.79 -5.96
N PRO A 33 -13.82 13.09 -4.84
CA PRO A 33 -14.77 13.06 -3.73
C PRO A 33 -15.06 14.46 -3.17
N ARG A 34 -16.28 14.68 -2.68
CA ARG A 34 -16.72 15.98 -2.13
C ARG A 34 -15.98 16.41 -0.87
N ASP A 35 -15.39 15.46 -0.16
CA ASP A 35 -14.54 15.71 1.01
C ASP A 35 -13.13 16.23 0.66
N GLY A 36 -12.82 16.33 -0.64
CA GLY A 36 -11.51 16.76 -1.14
C GLY A 36 -10.44 15.68 -1.16
N GLY A 37 -10.84 14.42 -0.97
CA GLY A 37 -9.94 13.27 -1.05
C GLY A 37 -9.44 12.97 -2.47
N TRP A 38 -8.57 11.99 -2.59
CA TRP A 38 -8.05 11.52 -3.87
C TRP A 38 -9.11 10.82 -4.72
N SER A 39 -8.99 10.97 -6.04
CA SER A 39 -9.75 10.15 -6.98
C SER A 39 -9.36 8.67 -6.91
N PRO A 40 -10.20 7.74 -7.35
CA PRO A 40 -9.85 6.33 -7.48
C PRO A 40 -8.52 6.08 -8.20
N ARG A 41 -8.24 6.82 -9.27
CA ARG A 41 -6.96 6.75 -10.00
C ARG A 41 -5.78 7.14 -9.11
N GLU A 42 -5.88 8.26 -8.40
CA GLU A 42 -4.84 8.73 -7.48
C GLU A 42 -4.59 7.73 -6.35
N VAL A 43 -5.65 7.14 -5.79
CA VAL A 43 -5.56 6.11 -4.75
C VAL A 43 -4.78 4.88 -5.24
N VAL A 44 -5.02 4.40 -6.46
CA VAL A 44 -4.27 3.26 -7.04
C VAL A 44 -2.79 3.59 -7.16
N HIS A 45 -2.43 4.77 -7.64
CA HIS A 45 -1.02 5.16 -7.77
C HIS A 45 -0.34 5.34 -6.42
N HIS A 46 -1.04 5.96 -5.45
CA HIS A 46 -0.57 6.06 -4.08
C HIS A 46 -0.33 4.67 -3.46
N THR A 47 -1.28 3.75 -3.61
CA THR A 47 -1.13 2.39 -3.10
C THR A 47 0.10 1.72 -3.69
N ALA A 48 0.34 1.86 -5.00
CA ALA A 48 1.50 1.28 -5.66
C ALA A 48 2.83 1.84 -5.14
N ASP A 49 2.95 3.16 -5.02
CA ASP A 49 4.18 3.81 -4.54
C ASP A 49 4.44 3.49 -3.05
N SER A 50 3.36 3.39 -2.25
CA SER A 50 3.45 2.95 -0.86
C SER A 50 3.88 1.48 -0.75
N GLU A 51 3.37 0.57 -1.58
CA GLU A 51 3.77 -0.84 -1.57
C GLU A 51 5.21 -1.06 -2.05
N LEU A 52 5.68 -0.30 -3.03
CA LEU A 52 7.08 -0.31 -3.45
C LEU A 52 8.01 0.18 -2.31
N THR A 53 7.62 1.25 -1.64
CA THR A 53 8.32 1.77 -0.46
C THR A 53 8.31 0.75 0.68
N SER A 54 7.17 0.13 0.94
CA SER A 54 6.97 -0.95 1.91
C SER A 54 7.92 -2.12 1.69
N ALA A 55 8.04 -2.57 0.44
CA ALA A 55 8.93 -3.67 0.08
C ALA A 55 10.40 -3.35 0.39
N ILE A 56 10.83 -2.11 0.17
CA ILE A 56 12.18 -1.67 0.54
C ILE A 56 12.34 -1.58 2.06
N ARG A 57 11.34 -1.06 2.79
CA ARG A 57 11.34 -0.97 4.25
C ARG A 57 11.51 -2.34 4.90
N LEU A 58 10.74 -3.35 4.46
CA LEU A 58 10.88 -4.73 4.94
C LEU A 58 12.30 -5.26 4.74
N ARG A 59 12.87 -5.07 3.55
CA ARG A 59 14.22 -5.53 3.22
C ARG A 59 15.27 -4.86 4.08
N LYS A 60 15.15 -3.57 4.32
CA LYS A 60 16.06 -2.82 5.21
C LYS A 60 15.98 -3.33 6.65
N LEU A 61 14.77 -3.50 7.20
CA LEU A 61 14.56 -4.04 8.54
C LEU A 61 15.23 -5.42 8.73
N LEU A 62 15.19 -6.26 7.69
CA LEU A 62 15.73 -7.62 7.75
C LEU A 62 17.25 -7.68 7.50
N ALA A 63 17.79 -6.81 6.65
CA ALA A 63 19.18 -6.90 6.19
C ALA A 63 20.13 -5.92 6.87
N GLU A 64 19.63 -4.84 7.46
CA GLU A 64 20.45 -3.80 8.08
C GLU A 64 20.30 -3.83 9.61
N GLU A 65 21.38 -3.52 10.34
CA GLU A 65 21.27 -3.24 11.77
C GLU A 65 20.88 -1.78 11.97
N ASN A 66 19.85 -1.54 12.83
CA ASN A 66 19.31 -0.20 13.08
C ASN A 66 18.88 0.53 11.78
N ALA A 67 18.09 -0.13 10.96
CA ALA A 67 17.65 0.38 9.68
C ALA A 67 17.02 1.77 9.79
N ASP A 68 17.47 2.70 8.94
CA ASP A 68 16.83 4.00 8.75
C ASP A 68 15.69 3.89 7.75
N ILE A 69 14.46 4.11 8.21
CA ILE A 69 13.25 4.04 7.41
C ILE A 69 12.77 5.47 7.12
N GLN A 70 12.81 5.84 5.86
CA GLN A 70 12.41 7.19 5.44
C GLN A 70 10.91 7.28 5.14
N GLY A 71 10.28 8.35 5.67
CA GLY A 71 8.99 8.81 5.21
C GLY A 71 9.09 9.52 3.85
N TYR A 72 7.95 9.82 3.24
CA TYR A 72 7.87 10.60 2.01
C TYR A 72 6.57 11.42 2.01
N ASP A 73 6.59 12.55 1.30
CA ASP A 73 5.42 13.40 1.14
C ASP A 73 4.50 12.84 0.05
N GLU A 74 3.39 12.23 0.47
CA GLU A 74 2.42 11.59 -0.41
C GLU A 74 1.74 12.59 -1.35
N MET A 75 1.50 13.81 -0.90
CA MET A 75 0.89 14.86 -1.72
C MET A 75 1.85 15.35 -2.81
N GLU A 76 3.13 15.49 -2.49
CA GLU A 76 4.16 15.80 -3.48
C GLU A 76 4.35 14.66 -4.47
N PHE A 77 4.27 13.39 -4.02
CA PHE A 77 4.29 12.24 -4.93
C PHE A 77 3.10 12.30 -5.88
N SER A 78 1.88 12.49 -5.38
CA SER A 78 0.68 12.61 -6.23
C SER A 78 0.86 13.68 -7.31
N ARG A 79 1.33 14.86 -6.90
CA ARG A 79 1.49 16.00 -7.77
C ARG A 79 2.63 15.83 -8.78
N ARG A 80 3.81 15.42 -8.31
CA ARG A 80 5.02 15.36 -9.15
C ARG A 80 5.11 14.10 -10.01
N LEU A 81 4.47 13.02 -9.58
CA LEU A 81 4.44 11.77 -10.34
C LEU A 81 3.18 11.63 -11.19
N HIS A 82 2.43 12.73 -11.38
CA HIS A 82 1.30 12.81 -12.31
C HIS A 82 0.23 11.73 -12.10
N TYR A 83 -0.21 11.52 -10.86
CA TYR A 83 -1.19 10.46 -10.55
C TYR A 83 -2.49 10.58 -11.35
N ARG A 84 -2.96 11.80 -11.64
CA ARG A 84 -4.19 12.05 -12.39
C ARG A 84 -4.11 11.71 -13.88
N GLU A 85 -2.91 11.59 -14.42
CA GLU A 85 -2.69 11.50 -15.87
C GLU A 85 -2.26 10.09 -16.32
N ARG A 86 -1.86 9.25 -15.38
CA ARG A 86 -1.27 7.94 -15.67
C ARG A 86 -2.30 6.83 -15.72
N PRO A 87 -2.17 5.85 -16.64
CA PRO A 87 -3.00 4.65 -16.64
C PRO A 87 -2.65 3.76 -15.44
N ILE A 88 -3.68 3.18 -14.80
CA ILE A 88 -3.52 2.44 -13.54
C ILE A 88 -2.93 1.03 -13.67
N GLY A 89 -2.91 0.43 -14.87
CA GLY A 89 -2.57 -0.97 -15.07
C GLY A 89 -1.18 -1.36 -14.54
N ALA A 90 -0.15 -0.55 -14.82
CA ALA A 90 1.21 -0.80 -14.33
C ALA A 90 1.30 -0.67 -12.81
N SER A 91 0.54 0.24 -12.21
CA SER A 91 0.49 0.43 -10.75
C SER A 91 -0.20 -0.75 -10.05
N LEU A 92 -1.28 -1.29 -10.58
CA LEU A 92 -1.89 -2.53 -10.07
C LEU A 92 -0.90 -3.71 -10.14
N GLY A 93 -0.19 -3.85 -11.26
CA GLY A 93 0.88 -4.85 -11.40
C GLY A 93 2.01 -4.68 -10.39
N ALA A 94 2.41 -3.43 -10.09
CA ALA A 94 3.43 -3.13 -9.09
C ALA A 94 2.98 -3.51 -7.67
N VAL A 95 1.73 -3.22 -7.29
CA VAL A 95 1.14 -3.66 -6.01
C VAL A 95 1.24 -5.18 -5.88
N ARG A 96 0.75 -5.92 -6.87
CA ARG A 96 0.76 -7.38 -6.87
C ARG A 96 2.17 -7.94 -6.75
N SER A 97 3.07 -7.54 -7.64
CA SER A 97 4.45 -8.06 -7.66
C SER A 97 5.23 -7.69 -6.40
N SER A 98 5.03 -6.48 -5.87
CA SER A 98 5.66 -6.02 -4.63
C SER A 98 5.23 -6.88 -3.44
N ARG A 99 3.94 -7.19 -3.33
CA ARG A 99 3.40 -8.03 -2.25
C ARG A 99 3.78 -9.50 -2.40
N GLU A 100 3.71 -10.07 -3.60
CA GLU A 100 4.11 -11.45 -3.85
C GLU A 100 5.58 -11.69 -3.48
N THR A 101 6.48 -10.80 -3.92
CA THR A 101 7.91 -10.94 -3.58
C THR A 101 8.19 -10.68 -2.10
N SER A 102 7.45 -9.79 -1.44
CA SER A 102 7.58 -9.55 0.00
C SER A 102 7.01 -10.72 0.82
N ALA A 103 5.86 -11.27 0.41
CA ALA A 103 5.27 -12.46 1.04
C ALA A 103 6.23 -13.67 0.97
N SER A 104 6.93 -13.85 -0.16
CA SER A 104 7.92 -14.93 -0.28
C SER A 104 9.11 -14.78 0.69
N ILE A 105 9.48 -13.55 1.06
CA ILE A 105 10.48 -13.30 2.11
C ILE A 105 9.92 -13.65 3.47
N VAL A 106 8.70 -13.18 3.74
CA VAL A 106 8.03 -13.37 5.04
C VAL A 106 7.82 -14.85 5.39
N ASP A 107 7.61 -15.71 4.39
CA ASP A 107 7.46 -17.16 4.57
C ASP A 107 8.72 -17.84 5.15
N HIS A 108 9.85 -17.16 5.15
CA HIS A 108 11.13 -17.68 5.66
C HIS A 108 11.60 -17.03 6.97
N LEU A 109 10.80 -16.14 7.56
CA LEU A 109 11.21 -15.42 8.78
C LEU A 109 11.16 -16.32 10.02
N SER A 110 12.22 -16.25 10.81
CA SER A 110 12.24 -16.79 12.17
C SER A 110 11.55 -15.85 13.16
N GLU A 111 11.24 -16.33 14.37
CA GLU A 111 10.70 -15.47 15.44
C GLU A 111 11.64 -14.29 15.78
N ALA A 112 12.95 -14.47 15.67
CA ALA A 112 13.91 -13.38 15.87
C ALA A 112 13.81 -12.29 14.79
N ASP A 113 13.50 -12.66 13.55
CA ASP A 113 13.34 -11.69 12.44
C ASP A 113 12.11 -10.80 12.61
N TRP A 114 11.03 -11.34 13.18
CA TRP A 114 9.82 -10.56 13.46
C TRP A 114 10.07 -9.44 14.47
N GLY A 115 10.98 -9.65 15.43
CA GLY A 115 11.37 -8.65 16.41
C GLY A 115 12.40 -7.61 15.92
N ARG A 116 12.89 -7.70 14.67
CA ARG A 116 13.85 -6.73 14.13
C ARG A 116 13.24 -5.34 14.01
N THR A 117 14.05 -4.33 14.33
CA THR A 117 13.60 -2.94 14.43
C THR A 117 14.51 -2.00 13.67
N GLY A 118 13.97 -0.86 13.30
CA GLY A 118 14.67 0.31 12.78
C GLY A 118 14.03 1.58 13.32
N THR A 119 14.40 2.72 12.76
CA THR A 119 13.85 4.03 13.13
C THR A 119 13.22 4.68 11.92
N HIS A 120 11.92 4.94 11.98
CA HIS A 120 11.22 5.71 10.95
C HIS A 120 11.39 7.21 11.22
N SER A 121 11.69 7.98 10.16
CA SER A 121 12.01 9.40 10.25
C SER A 121 10.89 10.26 10.87
N GLU A 122 9.65 9.82 10.80
CA GLU A 122 8.47 10.56 11.28
C GLU A 122 7.85 9.93 12.53
N SER A 123 7.79 8.59 12.62
CA SER A 123 7.08 7.88 13.69
C SER A 123 8.00 7.24 14.75
N GLY A 124 9.33 7.29 14.58
CA GLY A 124 10.28 6.72 15.53
C GLY A 124 10.41 5.19 15.39
N PRO A 125 10.36 4.41 16.49
CA PRO A 125 10.58 2.97 16.43
C PRO A 125 9.65 2.26 15.44
N TYR A 126 10.21 1.40 14.59
CA TYR A 126 9.50 0.71 13.54
C TYR A 126 10.01 -0.74 13.42
N SER A 127 9.13 -1.71 13.54
CA SER A 127 9.47 -3.14 13.52
C SER A 127 8.89 -3.88 12.32
N VAL A 128 9.36 -5.11 12.07
CA VAL A 128 8.78 -6.01 11.07
C VAL A 128 7.31 -6.34 11.42
N GLU A 129 6.98 -6.51 12.70
CA GLU A 129 5.59 -6.70 13.12
C GLU A 129 4.72 -5.49 12.81
N MET A 130 5.18 -4.27 13.14
CA MET A 130 4.46 -3.03 12.80
C MET A 130 4.30 -2.86 11.29
N TRP A 131 5.34 -3.22 10.52
CA TRP A 131 5.24 -3.25 9.06
C TRP A 131 4.09 -4.14 8.59
N LEU A 132 3.97 -5.36 9.12
CA LEU A 132 2.90 -6.27 8.76
C LEU A 132 1.51 -5.72 9.16
N GLU A 133 1.36 -5.19 10.37
CA GLU A 133 0.11 -4.61 10.84
C GLU A 133 -0.40 -3.49 9.92
N ILE A 134 0.50 -2.57 9.53
CA ILE A 134 0.17 -1.46 8.63
C ILE A 134 -0.23 -1.98 7.25
N TYR A 135 0.61 -2.81 6.65
CA TYR A 135 0.41 -3.21 5.26
C TYR A 135 -0.61 -4.34 5.07
N ALA A 136 -0.95 -5.10 6.11
CA ALA A 136 -2.08 -6.01 6.07
C ALA A 136 -3.42 -5.26 5.85
N ALA A 137 -3.56 -4.06 6.39
CA ALA A 137 -4.76 -3.24 6.24
C ALA A 137 -4.73 -2.38 4.95
N HIS A 138 -3.58 -1.89 4.55
CA HIS A 138 -3.39 -0.81 3.60
C HIS A 138 -4.16 -0.94 2.27
N CYS A 139 -4.05 -2.06 1.54
CA CYS A 139 -4.81 -2.25 0.30
C CYS A 139 -6.32 -2.34 0.52
N HIS A 140 -6.77 -2.95 1.63
CA HIS A 140 -8.19 -3.05 1.97
C HIS A 140 -8.79 -1.67 2.26
N ASP A 141 -8.09 -0.84 3.04
CA ASP A 141 -8.54 0.51 3.38
C ASP A 141 -8.64 1.38 2.13
N HIS A 142 -7.69 1.25 1.20
CA HIS A 142 -7.72 1.96 -0.08
C HIS A 142 -8.77 1.40 -1.05
N ALA A 143 -9.03 0.11 -1.06
CA ALA A 143 -10.14 -0.48 -1.82
C ALA A 143 -11.50 0.04 -1.34
N GLU A 144 -11.68 0.16 -0.01
CA GLU A 144 -12.86 0.79 0.57
C GLU A 144 -12.96 2.28 0.21
N GLN A 145 -11.85 3.01 0.25
CA GLN A 145 -11.80 4.42 -0.15
C GLN A 145 -12.25 4.60 -1.61
N ILE A 146 -11.74 3.78 -2.53
CA ILE A 146 -12.17 3.76 -3.93
C ILE A 146 -13.66 3.47 -4.04
N THR A 147 -14.15 2.44 -3.35
CA THR A 147 -15.56 2.04 -3.38
C THR A 147 -16.47 3.18 -2.92
N ARG A 148 -16.11 3.91 -1.87
CA ARG A 148 -16.88 5.08 -1.40
C ARG A 148 -16.90 6.19 -2.45
N ALA A 149 -15.77 6.52 -3.07
CA ALA A 149 -15.69 7.53 -4.11
C ALA A 149 -16.56 7.17 -5.32
N VAL A 150 -16.53 5.92 -5.76
CA VAL A 150 -17.36 5.42 -6.88
C VAL A 150 -18.85 5.45 -6.55
N GLN A 151 -19.24 5.08 -5.34
CA GLN A 151 -20.63 5.18 -4.90
C GLN A 151 -21.13 6.63 -4.91
N GLU A 152 -20.28 7.57 -4.50
CA GLU A 152 -20.59 9.00 -4.56
C GLU A 152 -20.71 9.51 -6.01
N ALA A 153 -19.82 9.05 -6.92
CA ALA A 153 -19.85 9.40 -8.33
C ALA A 153 -21.15 8.96 -9.06
N ARG A 154 -21.79 7.90 -8.56
CA ARG A 154 -23.01 7.30 -9.15
C ARG A 154 -24.32 7.91 -8.61
N GLN A 155 -24.27 8.81 -7.63
CA GLN A 155 -25.42 9.52 -7.06
C GLN A 155 -25.76 10.79 -7.83
#